data_860e37e34cf9533adce109bfa38acee3
#
_entry.id   860e37e34cf9533adce109bfa38acee3
#
_cell.length_a   1.000
_cell.length_b   1.000
_cell.length_c   1.000
_cell.angle_alpha   90.00
_cell.angle_beta   90.00
_cell.angle_gamma   90.00
#
_symmetry.space_group_name_H-M   'P 1'
#
loop_
_entity.id
_entity.type
_entity.pdbx_description
1 polymer ?
#
loop_
_entity_poly.entity_id
_entity_poly.type
_entity_poly.pdbx_seq_one_letter_code
_entity_poly.pdbx_strand_id
1 'polypeptide(L)'
;MESISSETWTVRATAWELAAFSFRHPTRELAEAVACGEWADAAREVCGALDAKLPKELAEGVDFSGMSGSDSAESPNVLGGSDATDRLFHRLRAEATRLFVGPTEPACSPYEGVWRAKADGVKPLLFVNPHSMEVERFVKACGFARPEGKNNPLDHIATECELLEALALRAAGLP
;
A
#
# COMPACT_ATOMS: atom_id res chain seq x y z
N MET A 1 13.24 7.62 29.17
CA MET A 1 12.67 7.27 27.86
C MET A 1 13.07 5.83 27.63
N GLU A 2 12.14 4.88 27.73
CA GLU A 2 12.46 3.47 27.47
C GLU A 2 12.90 3.33 26.01
N SER A 3 14.00 2.64 25.78
CA SER A 3 14.45 2.32 24.42
C SER A 3 13.53 1.26 23.85
N ILE A 4 12.99 1.52 22.67
CA ILE A 4 12.20 0.53 21.92
C ILE A 4 13.10 -0.65 21.59
N SER A 5 12.62 -1.88 21.83
CA SER A 5 13.41 -3.10 21.58
C SER A 5 13.67 -3.31 20.06
N SER A 6 14.74 -4.01 19.73
CA SER A 6 15.03 -4.43 18.35
C SER A 6 13.87 -5.24 17.75
N GLU A 7 13.27 -6.12 18.54
CA GLU A 7 12.09 -6.92 18.13
C GLU A 7 10.90 -6.03 17.74
N THR A 8 10.59 -5.02 18.55
CA THR A 8 9.51 -4.06 18.24
C THR A 8 9.81 -3.29 16.95
N TRP A 9 11.06 -2.93 16.70
CA TRP A 9 11.44 -2.28 15.46
C TRP A 9 11.30 -3.20 14.25
N THR A 10 11.62 -4.50 14.39
CA THR A 10 11.40 -5.50 13.33
C THR A 10 9.91 -5.65 13.00
N VAL A 11 9.05 -5.74 14.00
CA VAL A 11 7.58 -5.80 13.78
C VAL A 11 7.08 -4.53 13.08
N ARG A 12 7.60 -3.35 13.44
CA ARG A 12 7.27 -2.10 12.73
C ARG A 12 7.72 -2.13 11.28
N ALA A 13 8.90 -2.69 10.99
CA ALA A 13 9.37 -2.85 9.62
C ALA A 13 8.41 -3.70 8.80
N THR A 14 8.00 -4.86 9.33
CA THR A 14 6.99 -5.72 8.67
C THR A 14 5.65 -5.01 8.45
N ALA A 15 5.23 -4.17 9.41
CA ALA A 15 4.03 -3.35 9.23
C ALA A 15 4.14 -2.39 8.04
N TRP A 16 5.29 -1.73 7.90
CA TRP A 16 5.54 -0.80 6.80
C TRP A 16 5.71 -1.52 5.46
N GLU A 17 6.35 -2.71 5.44
CA GLU A 17 6.43 -3.57 4.27
C GLU A 17 5.03 -3.97 3.76
N LEU A 18 4.16 -4.44 4.67
CA LEU A 18 2.79 -4.81 4.33
C LEU A 18 1.99 -3.60 3.80
N ALA A 19 2.16 -2.42 4.40
CA ALA A 19 1.56 -1.19 3.92
C ALA A 19 2.09 -0.79 2.54
N ALA A 20 3.40 -0.82 2.33
CA ALA A 20 4.02 -0.54 1.03
C ALA A 20 3.49 -1.48 -0.05
N PHE A 21 3.44 -2.78 0.23
CA PHE A 21 2.90 -3.79 -0.67
C PHE A 21 1.44 -3.51 -1.05
N SER A 22 0.64 -3.06 -0.08
CA SER A 22 -0.79 -2.77 -0.26
C SER A 22 -1.05 -1.48 -1.06
N PHE A 23 -0.19 -0.46 -0.92
CA PHE A 23 -0.36 0.84 -1.59
C PHE A 23 0.34 0.94 -2.94
N ARG A 24 1.17 0.00 -3.32
CA ARG A 24 1.68 -0.10 -4.70
C ARG A 24 0.53 -0.36 -5.67
N HIS A 25 0.77 -0.08 -6.95
CA HIS A 25 -0.22 -0.47 -7.96
C HIS A 25 -0.44 -1.99 -7.90
N PRO A 26 -1.70 -2.46 -7.80
CA PRO A 26 -1.99 -3.85 -7.52
C PRO A 26 -1.35 -4.82 -8.51
N THR A 27 -0.67 -5.80 -7.96
CA THR A 27 -0.05 -6.92 -8.69
C THR A 27 -0.92 -8.17 -8.55
N ARG A 28 -0.64 -9.19 -9.36
CA ARG A 28 -1.28 -10.49 -9.23
C ARG A 28 -0.94 -11.14 -7.89
N GLU A 29 0.29 -10.98 -7.42
CA GLU A 29 0.76 -11.44 -6.12
C GLU A 29 -0.08 -10.88 -4.96
N LEU A 30 -0.39 -9.57 -4.97
CA LEU A 30 -1.31 -8.98 -3.99
C LEU A 30 -2.70 -9.63 -4.07
N ALA A 31 -3.22 -9.86 -5.27
CA ALA A 31 -4.52 -10.49 -5.44
C ALA A 31 -4.53 -11.94 -4.91
N GLU A 32 -3.46 -12.68 -5.12
CA GLU A 32 -3.26 -14.04 -4.59
C GLU A 32 -3.20 -14.04 -3.06
N ALA A 33 -2.38 -13.17 -2.46
CA ALA A 33 -2.26 -13.04 -1.02
C ALA A 33 -3.60 -12.65 -0.34
N VAL A 34 -4.38 -11.78 -0.99
CA VAL A 34 -5.72 -11.42 -0.50
C VAL A 34 -6.70 -12.58 -0.67
N ALA A 35 -6.68 -13.26 -1.81
CA ALA A 35 -7.62 -14.35 -2.11
C ALA A 35 -7.41 -15.57 -1.22
N CYS A 36 -6.16 -15.92 -0.89
CA CYS A 36 -5.86 -17.04 0.00
C CYS A 36 -5.92 -16.70 1.50
N GLY A 37 -6.08 -15.42 1.87
CA GLY A 37 -6.17 -14.95 3.26
C GLY A 37 -4.81 -14.61 3.89
N GLU A 38 -3.70 -14.86 3.22
CA GLU A 38 -2.34 -14.61 3.73
C GLU A 38 -2.14 -13.14 4.12
N TRP A 39 -2.66 -12.20 3.30
CA TRP A 39 -2.62 -10.78 3.63
C TRP A 39 -3.33 -10.46 4.95
N ALA A 40 -4.53 -11.04 5.16
CA ALA A 40 -5.31 -10.81 6.38
C ALA A 40 -4.67 -11.43 7.61
N ASP A 41 -4.01 -12.59 7.45
CA ASP A 41 -3.27 -13.26 8.51
C ASP A 41 -2.05 -12.42 8.91
N ALA A 42 -1.25 -11.95 7.96
CA ALA A 42 -0.11 -11.07 8.21
C ALA A 42 -0.55 -9.75 8.88
N ALA A 43 -1.64 -9.13 8.41
CA ALA A 43 -2.17 -7.91 9.02
C ALA A 43 -2.61 -8.13 10.48
N ARG A 44 -3.26 -9.26 10.79
CA ARG A 44 -3.66 -9.61 12.16
C ARG A 44 -2.46 -9.85 13.07
N GLU A 45 -1.46 -10.56 12.60
CA GLU A 45 -0.23 -10.83 13.34
C GLU A 45 0.51 -9.53 13.68
N VAL A 46 0.75 -8.68 12.69
CA VAL A 46 1.44 -7.39 12.86
C VAL A 46 0.66 -6.46 13.79
N CYS A 47 -0.64 -6.31 13.59
CA CYS A 47 -1.48 -5.47 14.45
C CYS A 47 -1.51 -6.01 15.88
N GLY A 48 -1.61 -7.33 16.07
CA GLY A 48 -1.56 -7.94 17.39
C GLY A 48 -0.23 -7.70 18.13
N ALA A 49 0.89 -7.81 17.43
CA ALA A 49 2.23 -7.57 17.99
C ALA A 49 2.48 -6.08 18.35
N LEU A 50 1.79 -5.16 17.69
CA LEU A 50 1.87 -3.71 17.94
C LEU A 50 0.77 -3.18 18.86
N ASP A 51 -0.08 -4.03 19.42
CA ASP A 51 -1.29 -3.65 20.17
C ASP A 51 -2.19 -2.66 19.40
N ALA A 52 -2.23 -2.83 18.07
CA ALA A 52 -3.03 -2.03 17.16
C ALA A 52 -4.33 -2.76 16.80
N LYS A 53 -5.40 -1.99 16.60
CA LYS A 53 -6.70 -2.57 16.18
C LYS A 53 -6.77 -2.64 14.66
N LEU A 54 -6.90 -3.85 14.13
CA LEU A 54 -7.25 -4.04 12.73
C LEU A 54 -8.77 -3.83 12.56
N PRO A 55 -9.24 -2.99 11.61
CA PRO A 55 -10.65 -2.87 11.29
C PRO A 55 -11.26 -4.23 10.94
N LYS A 56 -12.50 -4.47 11.38
CA LYS A 56 -13.18 -5.77 11.18
C LYS A 56 -13.26 -6.15 9.71
N GLU A 57 -13.53 -5.17 8.86
CA GLU A 57 -13.63 -5.33 7.41
C GLU A 57 -12.35 -5.87 6.77
N LEU A 58 -11.19 -5.55 7.36
CA LEU A 58 -9.89 -6.06 6.93
C LEU A 58 -9.55 -7.41 7.59
N ALA A 59 -10.03 -7.63 8.83
CA ALA A 59 -9.77 -8.85 9.59
C ALA A 59 -10.58 -10.05 9.09
N GLU A 60 -11.79 -9.84 8.60
CA GLU A 60 -12.70 -10.88 8.11
C GLU A 60 -12.36 -11.33 6.68
N GLY A 61 -11.45 -10.62 6.02
CA GLY A 61 -11.14 -10.83 4.61
C GLY A 61 -12.25 -10.31 3.69
N VAL A 62 -12.05 -10.43 2.40
CA VAL A 62 -13.05 -10.02 1.40
C VAL A 62 -13.97 -11.22 1.13
N ASP A 63 -15.25 -11.10 1.47
CA ASP A 63 -16.25 -12.09 1.06
C ASP A 63 -16.49 -11.97 -0.45
N PHE A 64 -16.00 -12.93 -1.20
CA PHE A 64 -16.17 -13.01 -2.65
C PHE A 64 -17.48 -13.68 -3.08
N SER A 65 -18.28 -14.24 -2.15
CA SER A 65 -19.49 -14.99 -2.48
C SER A 65 -20.60 -14.11 -3.08
N GLY A 66 -20.65 -12.83 -2.72
CA GLY A 66 -21.60 -11.85 -3.29
C GLY A 66 -21.17 -11.22 -4.62
N MET A 67 -20.02 -11.60 -5.17
CA MET A 67 -19.43 -10.99 -6.37
C MET A 67 -19.75 -11.71 -7.67
N SER A 68 -20.72 -12.64 -7.68
CA SER A 68 -21.36 -13.13 -8.89
C SER A 68 -22.28 -12.04 -9.43
N GLY A 69 -21.72 -11.06 -10.15
CA GLY A 69 -22.49 -10.14 -10.98
C GLY A 69 -23.27 -10.95 -12.00
N SER A 70 -24.61 -10.83 -11.93
CA SER A 70 -25.55 -11.34 -12.91
C SER A 70 -25.35 -10.61 -14.24
N ASP A 71 -24.44 -11.06 -15.08
CA ASP A 71 -24.52 -10.84 -16.52
C ASP A 71 -23.73 -11.95 -17.22
N SER A 72 -24.48 -12.89 -17.73
CA SER A 72 -24.17 -13.97 -18.64
C SER A 72 -24.50 -15.35 -18.06
N ALA A 73 -25.70 -15.79 -18.38
CA ALA A 73 -26.05 -17.20 -18.36
C ALA A 73 -25.16 -17.92 -19.37
N GLU A 74 -24.19 -18.73 -18.89
CA GLU A 74 -23.76 -19.95 -19.57
C GLU A 74 -22.80 -20.75 -18.69
N SER A 75 -23.20 -21.96 -18.42
CA SER A 75 -22.49 -23.18 -18.00
C SER A 75 -21.81 -23.24 -16.63
N PRO A 76 -22.23 -24.18 -15.77
CA PRO A 76 -21.50 -24.58 -14.58
C PRO A 76 -20.35 -25.49 -15.00
N ASN A 77 -19.24 -24.93 -15.41
CA ASN A 77 -18.00 -25.69 -15.55
C ASN A 77 -17.03 -25.24 -14.47
N VAL A 78 -16.52 -26.19 -13.71
CA VAL A 78 -15.55 -26.09 -12.64
C VAL A 78 -14.35 -25.26 -13.13
N LEU A 79 -14.39 -23.94 -12.90
CA LEU A 79 -13.28 -23.04 -13.20
C LEU A 79 -12.45 -22.88 -11.93
N GLY A 80 -11.21 -23.34 -11.99
CA GLY A 80 -10.26 -23.40 -10.91
C GLY A 80 -9.95 -22.01 -10.31
N GLY A 81 -9.31 -22.01 -9.14
CA GLY A 81 -8.96 -20.81 -8.36
C GLY A 81 -8.28 -19.66 -9.14
N SER A 82 -7.71 -19.92 -10.30
CA SER A 82 -7.13 -18.93 -11.21
C SER A 82 -8.12 -17.85 -11.66
N ASP A 83 -9.37 -18.20 -12.00
CA ASP A 83 -10.34 -17.24 -12.53
C ASP A 83 -10.86 -16.28 -11.46
N ALA A 84 -11.02 -16.74 -10.20
CA ALA A 84 -11.41 -15.89 -9.08
C ALA A 84 -10.31 -14.88 -8.73
N THR A 85 -9.06 -15.31 -8.72
CA THR A 85 -7.90 -14.44 -8.48
C THR A 85 -7.74 -13.42 -9.60
N ASP A 86 -7.98 -13.79 -10.84
CA ASP A 86 -7.92 -12.88 -11.99
C ASP A 86 -9.01 -11.80 -11.89
N ARG A 87 -10.23 -12.17 -11.55
CA ARG A 87 -11.31 -11.20 -11.30
C ARG A 87 -10.95 -10.24 -10.16
N LEU A 88 -10.41 -10.75 -9.05
CA LEU A 88 -9.95 -9.92 -7.95
C LEU A 88 -8.85 -8.96 -8.38
N PHE A 89 -7.84 -9.45 -9.09
CA PHE A 89 -6.75 -8.63 -9.62
C PHE A 89 -7.27 -7.47 -10.48
N HIS A 90 -8.18 -7.74 -11.41
CA HIS A 90 -8.77 -6.69 -12.24
C HIS A 90 -9.58 -5.68 -11.43
N ARG A 91 -10.31 -6.12 -10.40
CA ARG A 91 -11.07 -5.22 -9.51
C ARG A 91 -10.16 -4.37 -8.65
N LEU A 92 -9.11 -4.94 -8.05
CA LEU A 92 -8.12 -4.17 -7.27
C LEU A 92 -7.49 -3.09 -8.14
N ARG A 93 -7.14 -3.39 -9.39
CA ARG A 93 -6.59 -2.41 -10.31
C ARG A 93 -7.60 -1.32 -10.69
N ALA A 94 -8.83 -1.68 -10.96
CA ALA A 94 -9.89 -0.73 -11.26
C ALA A 94 -10.13 0.23 -10.10
N GLU A 95 -10.21 -0.30 -8.86
CA GLU A 95 -10.37 0.52 -7.66
C GLU A 95 -9.13 1.37 -7.35
N ALA A 96 -7.93 0.84 -7.49
CA ALA A 96 -6.70 1.62 -7.34
C ALA A 96 -6.65 2.78 -8.36
N THR A 97 -7.05 2.51 -9.60
CA THR A 97 -7.15 3.56 -10.63
C THR A 97 -8.19 4.60 -10.26
N ARG A 98 -9.37 4.20 -9.81
CA ARG A 98 -10.43 5.12 -9.39
C ARG A 98 -10.01 5.98 -8.20
N LEU A 99 -9.36 5.37 -7.21
CA LEU A 99 -8.95 6.05 -5.97
C LEU A 99 -7.75 6.97 -6.19
N PHE A 100 -6.70 6.48 -6.84
CA PHE A 100 -5.37 7.10 -6.82
C PHE A 100 -5.00 7.81 -8.12
N VAL A 101 -5.68 7.55 -9.23
CA VAL A 101 -5.43 8.17 -10.53
C VAL A 101 -6.59 9.07 -10.93
N GLY A 102 -7.82 8.52 -10.93
CA GLY A 102 -9.03 9.22 -11.37
C GLY A 102 -9.01 9.61 -12.87
N PRO A 103 -10.15 10.05 -13.42
CA PRO A 103 -10.22 10.56 -14.80
C PRO A 103 -9.71 12.00 -14.93
N THR A 104 -9.85 12.82 -13.90
CA THR A 104 -9.41 14.22 -13.87
C THR A 104 -8.59 14.51 -12.62
N GLU A 105 -9.12 14.13 -11.47
CA GLU A 105 -8.43 14.17 -10.18
C GLU A 105 -8.67 12.86 -9.44
N PRO A 106 -7.68 12.32 -8.72
CA PRO A 106 -7.86 11.13 -7.90
C PRO A 106 -8.84 11.40 -6.76
N ALA A 107 -9.66 10.40 -6.40
CA ALA A 107 -10.53 10.50 -5.23
C ALA A 107 -9.71 10.66 -3.93
N CYS A 108 -8.52 10.06 -3.91
CA CYS A 108 -7.55 10.14 -2.81
C CYS A 108 -6.14 10.19 -3.42
N SER A 109 -5.48 11.34 -3.40
CA SER A 109 -4.12 11.43 -3.92
C SER A 109 -3.17 10.56 -3.10
N PRO A 110 -2.33 9.72 -3.71
CA PRO A 110 -1.34 8.93 -2.99
C PRO A 110 -0.05 9.70 -2.69
N TYR A 111 0.00 11.02 -2.96
CA TYR A 111 1.18 11.87 -2.82
C TYR A 111 1.04 12.84 -1.65
N GLU A 112 2.01 12.85 -0.71
CA GLU A 112 2.04 13.75 0.45
C GLU A 112 1.99 15.22 0.03
N GLY A 113 2.79 15.59 -0.97
CA GLY A 113 2.86 16.96 -1.44
C GLY A 113 1.52 17.54 -1.88
N VAL A 114 0.61 16.72 -2.41
CA VAL A 114 -0.75 17.15 -2.77
C VAL A 114 -1.57 17.49 -1.53
N TRP A 115 -1.47 16.70 -0.48
CA TRP A 115 -2.20 16.92 0.78
C TRP A 115 -1.67 18.13 1.52
N ARG A 116 -0.35 18.28 1.63
CA ARG A 116 0.29 19.42 2.30
C ARG A 116 0.00 20.72 1.56
N ALA A 117 0.11 20.74 0.22
CA ALA A 117 -0.25 21.90 -0.55
C ALA A 117 -1.70 22.35 -0.35
N LYS A 118 -2.65 21.38 -0.27
CA LYS A 118 -4.04 21.68 0.07
C LYS A 118 -4.19 22.28 1.46
N ALA A 119 -3.46 21.74 2.45
CA ALA A 119 -3.47 22.28 3.82
C ALA A 119 -2.92 23.71 3.89
N ASP A 120 -1.91 24.02 3.07
CA ASP A 120 -1.32 25.38 2.96
C ASP A 120 -2.16 26.33 2.10
N GLY A 121 -3.29 25.88 1.53
CA GLY A 121 -4.17 26.67 0.69
C GLY A 121 -3.59 27.01 -0.69
N VAL A 122 -2.59 26.26 -1.15
CA VAL A 122 -1.97 26.42 -2.47
C VAL A 122 -2.42 25.32 -3.43
N LYS A 123 -2.39 25.63 -4.74
CA LYS A 123 -2.74 24.64 -5.75
C LYS A 123 -1.69 23.53 -5.77
N PRO A 124 -2.08 22.27 -5.57
CA PRO A 124 -1.14 21.15 -5.60
C PRO A 124 -0.62 20.94 -7.03
N LEU A 125 0.70 20.94 -7.18
CA LEU A 125 1.40 20.56 -8.42
C LEU A 125 2.12 19.24 -8.15
N LEU A 126 1.94 18.25 -9.01
CA LEU A 126 2.48 16.92 -8.79
C LEU A 126 4.02 16.88 -8.88
N PHE A 127 4.63 17.61 -9.82
CA PHE A 127 6.07 17.50 -10.11
C PHE A 127 6.91 18.68 -9.61
N VAL A 128 6.30 19.80 -9.24
CA VAL A 128 6.99 20.99 -8.75
C VAL A 128 6.34 21.43 -7.45
N ASN A 129 6.43 20.56 -6.45
CA ASN A 129 5.85 20.80 -5.15
C ASN A 129 7.00 20.90 -4.12
N PRO A 130 7.10 21.99 -3.35
CA PRO A 130 8.14 22.12 -2.32
C PRO A 130 8.14 20.97 -1.32
N HIS A 131 6.97 20.46 -0.93
CA HIS A 131 6.84 19.35 0.01
C HIS A 131 7.36 18.03 -0.59
N SER A 132 7.04 17.73 -1.85
CA SER A 132 7.60 16.54 -2.54
C SER A 132 9.14 16.64 -2.64
N MET A 133 9.70 17.84 -2.83
CA MET A 133 11.15 18.06 -2.83
C MET A 133 11.76 17.90 -1.43
N GLU A 134 11.03 18.20 -0.36
CA GLU A 134 11.47 17.95 1.03
C GLU A 134 11.57 16.45 1.30
N VAL A 135 10.56 15.68 0.91
CA VAL A 135 10.58 14.21 1.01
C VAL A 135 11.76 13.65 0.23
N GLU A 136 11.97 14.09 -1.02
CA GLU A 136 13.10 13.64 -1.83
C GLU A 136 14.46 13.94 -1.19
N ARG A 137 14.63 15.12 -0.59
CA ARG A 137 15.85 15.49 0.15
C ARG A 137 16.07 14.59 1.37
N PHE A 138 14.99 14.30 2.11
CA PHE A 138 15.05 13.41 3.27
C PHE A 138 15.40 11.98 2.86
N VAL A 139 14.78 11.42 1.84
CA VAL A 139 15.07 10.09 1.27
C VAL A 139 16.55 9.98 0.90
N LYS A 140 17.07 10.99 0.18
CA LYS A 140 18.49 11.05 -0.18
C LYS A 140 19.41 11.16 1.03
N ALA A 141 19.05 11.97 2.02
CA ALA A 141 19.82 12.09 3.27
C ALA A 141 19.87 10.78 4.07
N CYS A 142 18.83 9.96 3.95
CA CYS A 142 18.80 8.60 4.52
C CYS A 142 19.64 7.59 3.71
N GLY A 143 20.25 7.99 2.61
CA GLY A 143 21.08 7.13 1.77
C GLY A 143 20.30 6.29 0.75
N PHE A 144 19.05 6.64 0.49
CA PHE A 144 18.25 5.99 -0.55
C PHE A 144 18.32 6.78 -1.85
N ALA A 145 18.30 6.08 -2.97
CA ALA A 145 18.30 6.67 -4.28
C ALA A 145 17.04 6.26 -5.07
N ARG A 146 16.63 7.14 -5.98
CA ARG A 146 15.60 6.80 -6.94
C ARG A 146 16.13 5.69 -7.88
N PRO A 147 15.34 4.63 -8.15
CA PRO A 147 15.73 3.63 -9.13
C PRO A 147 15.96 4.26 -10.51
N GLU A 148 16.99 3.81 -11.23
CA GLU A 148 17.27 4.27 -12.59
C GLU A 148 16.05 4.10 -13.51
N GLY A 149 15.80 5.10 -14.35
CA GLY A 149 14.70 5.10 -15.31
C GLY A 149 13.31 5.36 -14.73
N LYS A 150 13.16 5.55 -13.42
CA LYS A 150 11.89 5.92 -12.79
C LYS A 150 11.89 7.40 -12.41
N ASN A 151 10.95 8.16 -12.94
CA ASN A 151 10.80 9.59 -12.69
C ASN A 151 9.59 9.93 -11.78
N ASN A 152 8.99 8.94 -11.13
CA ASN A 152 7.86 9.17 -10.23
C ASN A 152 8.31 9.96 -9.00
N PRO A 153 7.49 10.88 -8.49
CA PRO A 153 7.76 11.56 -7.22
C PRO A 153 7.97 10.57 -6.09
N LEU A 154 8.91 10.86 -5.18
CA LEU A 154 9.25 9.96 -4.07
C LEU A 154 8.30 10.10 -2.86
N ASP A 155 7.39 11.08 -2.88
CA ASP A 155 6.34 11.32 -1.88
C ASP A 155 5.07 10.50 -2.14
N HIS A 156 5.19 9.37 -2.86
CA HIS A 156 4.10 8.40 -2.97
C HIS A 156 4.05 7.56 -1.70
N ILE A 157 2.86 7.37 -1.12
CA ILE A 157 2.65 6.66 0.15
C ILE A 157 3.36 5.30 0.21
N ALA A 158 3.38 4.52 -0.87
CA ALA A 158 4.10 3.25 -0.88
C ALA A 158 5.61 3.45 -0.74
N THR A 159 6.19 4.46 -1.37
CA THR A 159 7.62 4.78 -1.27
C THR A 159 7.98 5.28 0.13
N GLU A 160 7.10 6.05 0.75
CA GLU A 160 7.29 6.49 2.14
C GLU A 160 7.21 5.33 3.13
N CYS A 161 6.30 4.36 2.89
CA CYS A 161 6.26 3.12 3.67
C CYS A 161 7.55 2.29 3.49
N GLU A 162 8.08 2.16 2.26
CA GLU A 162 9.38 1.51 2.00
C GLU A 162 10.53 2.19 2.75
N LEU A 163 10.53 3.52 2.81
CA LEU A 163 11.51 4.28 3.58
C LEU A 163 11.38 4.02 5.08
N LEU A 164 10.16 3.99 5.61
CA LEU A 164 9.89 3.74 7.03
C LEU A 164 10.26 2.31 7.42
N GLU A 165 10.01 1.32 6.54
CA GLU A 165 10.49 -0.06 6.69
C GLU A 165 12.01 -0.09 6.85
N ALA A 166 12.75 0.48 5.90
CA ALA A 166 14.20 0.49 5.93
C ALA A 166 14.78 1.24 7.15
N LEU A 167 14.15 2.33 7.59
CA LEU A 167 14.54 3.04 8.80
C LEU A 167 14.26 2.21 10.06
N ALA A 168 13.16 1.47 10.09
CA ALA A 168 12.84 0.57 11.20
C ALA A 168 13.83 -0.61 11.27
N LEU A 169 14.21 -1.21 10.13
CA LEU A 169 15.25 -2.25 10.06
C LEU A 169 16.59 -1.73 10.58
N ARG A 170 17.01 -0.54 10.16
CA ARG A 170 18.23 0.09 10.70
C ARG A 170 18.16 0.33 12.21
N ALA A 171 17.02 0.76 12.72
CA ALA A 171 16.80 0.95 14.16
C ALA A 171 16.81 -0.39 14.92
N ALA A 172 16.44 -1.49 14.27
CA ALA A 172 16.57 -2.85 14.79
C ALA A 172 18.03 -3.38 14.75
N GLY A 173 18.96 -2.67 14.08
CA GLY A 173 20.34 -3.14 13.86
C GLY A 173 20.46 -4.10 12.68
N LEU A 174 19.47 -4.15 11.80
CA LEU A 174 19.45 -4.95 10.58
C LEU A 174 19.87 -4.09 9.36
N PRO A 175 20.40 -4.71 8.29
CA PRO A 175 20.86 -4.02 7.09
C PRO A 175 19.71 -3.37 6.30
#